data_df70bca6fdd147be0411db65781151da
#
_entry.id   df70bca6fdd147be0411db65781151da
#
_cell.length_a   1.000
_cell.length_b   1.000
_cell.length_c   1.000
_cell.angle_alpha   90.00
_cell.angle_beta   90.00
_cell.angle_gamma   90.00
#
_symmetry.space_group_name_H-M   'P 1'
#
loop_
_entity.id
_entity.type
_entity.pdbx_description
1 polymer ?
#
loop_
_entity_poly.entity_id
_entity_poly.type
_entity_poly.pdbx_seq_one_letter_code
_entity_poly.pdbx_strand_id
1 'polypeptide(L)'
;MSDIGFGPEGVKAIMITHAHGDHTRGARMFCRRHDVPVYATEKVRADWGAADIPTWRPLRTNQSHNVSGLCFHPITIPHDASETVAFRIETLEGEIGFATDIGSMTSELVDRFRECRLLVVESNYATELLRVSPYDRSTRARIGGARGHLSNEALAKFIRDHLGQEVRCLILAHLSRVNNVPEIAEMTCREALAASGRKDVEVVVALQDSRARTVDLAAWPGGSGGVNRVQIGLPFDISATEGPAISDPRSTTL
;
A
#
# COMPACT_ATOMS: atom_id res chain seq x y z
N MET A 1 4.90 -16.99 2.74
CA MET A 1 3.60 -17.64 3.02
C MET A 1 3.73 -18.79 3.97
N SER A 2 4.70 -19.70 3.82
CA SER A 2 4.91 -20.83 4.74
C SER A 2 5.07 -20.41 6.22
N ASP A 3 5.73 -19.27 6.48
CA ASP A 3 6.01 -18.78 7.84
C ASP A 3 4.78 -18.33 8.64
N ILE A 4 3.64 -18.23 7.96
CA ILE A 4 2.36 -17.83 8.56
C ILE A 4 1.32 -18.97 8.52
N GLY A 5 1.75 -20.17 8.11
CA GLY A 5 0.85 -21.32 7.96
C GLY A 5 -0.16 -21.16 6.81
N PHE A 6 0.13 -20.31 5.83
CA PHE A 6 -0.75 -20.02 4.71
C PHE A 6 -0.11 -20.45 3.39
N GLY A 7 -0.75 -21.35 2.67
CA GLY A 7 -0.31 -21.80 1.34
C GLY A 7 -0.94 -20.96 0.22
N PRO A 8 -0.43 -21.10 -1.02
CA PRO A 8 -1.00 -20.45 -2.20
C PRO A 8 -2.48 -20.75 -2.41
N GLU A 9 -2.94 -21.92 -2.01
CA GLU A 9 -4.34 -22.39 -2.08
C GLU A 9 -5.29 -21.57 -1.19
N GLY A 10 -4.73 -20.92 -0.19
CA GLY A 10 -5.47 -20.00 0.68
C GLY A 10 -5.76 -18.65 0.05
N VAL A 11 -5.03 -18.25 -0.99
CA VAL A 11 -5.22 -16.95 -1.67
C VAL A 11 -6.51 -16.98 -2.49
N LYS A 12 -7.46 -16.12 -2.15
CA LYS A 12 -8.79 -16.06 -2.79
C LYS A 12 -8.89 -15.02 -3.89
N ALA A 13 -8.07 -13.99 -3.84
CA ALA A 13 -8.01 -12.95 -4.85
C ALA A 13 -6.69 -12.17 -4.79
N ILE A 14 -6.34 -11.51 -5.89
CA ILE A 14 -5.28 -10.52 -5.97
C ILE A 14 -5.94 -9.20 -6.36
N MET A 15 -5.74 -8.16 -5.54
CA MET A 15 -6.20 -6.80 -5.81
C MET A 15 -5.02 -5.97 -6.27
N ILE A 16 -5.07 -5.42 -7.49
CA ILE A 16 -3.99 -4.59 -8.05
C ILE A 16 -4.38 -3.13 -7.90
N THR A 17 -3.55 -2.38 -7.20
CA THR A 17 -3.74 -0.94 -6.98
C THR A 17 -3.43 -0.13 -8.23
N HIS A 18 -2.32 -0.44 -8.91
CA HIS A 18 -1.86 0.24 -10.13
C HIS A 18 -0.86 -0.63 -10.91
N ALA A 19 -0.43 -0.17 -12.08
CA ALA A 19 0.30 -0.99 -13.05
C ALA A 19 1.83 -1.01 -12.89
N HIS A 20 2.42 -0.34 -11.89
CA HIS A 20 3.88 -0.35 -11.70
C HIS A 20 4.41 -1.76 -11.45
N GLY A 21 5.65 -2.01 -11.88
CA GLY A 21 6.23 -3.35 -11.91
C GLY A 21 6.40 -4.02 -10.55
N ASP A 22 6.67 -3.25 -9.50
CA ASP A 22 6.78 -3.72 -8.11
C ASP A 22 5.43 -4.21 -7.54
N HIS A 23 4.30 -3.75 -8.08
CA HIS A 23 2.96 -4.20 -7.71
C HIS A 23 2.43 -5.35 -8.59
N THR A 24 2.97 -5.55 -9.79
CA THR A 24 2.41 -6.47 -10.79
C THR A 24 3.29 -7.65 -11.17
N ARG A 25 4.62 -7.56 -10.90
CA ARG A 25 5.63 -8.52 -11.39
C ARG A 25 5.30 -9.98 -11.09
N GLY A 26 4.86 -10.30 -9.88
CA GLY A 26 4.54 -11.67 -9.47
C GLY A 26 3.10 -12.10 -9.78
N ALA A 27 2.18 -11.15 -9.92
CA ALA A 27 0.75 -11.44 -9.99
C ALA A 27 0.36 -12.29 -11.21
N ARG A 28 0.90 -11.96 -12.39
CA ARG A 28 0.61 -12.73 -13.63
C ARG A 28 1.00 -14.20 -13.53
N MET A 29 2.18 -14.49 -13.01
CA MET A 29 2.64 -15.87 -12.84
C MET A 29 1.83 -16.60 -11.76
N PHE A 30 1.56 -15.92 -10.65
CA PHE A 30 0.82 -16.49 -9.54
C PHE A 30 -0.62 -16.85 -9.92
N CYS A 31 -1.36 -15.93 -10.55
CA CYS A 31 -2.75 -16.17 -10.95
C CYS A 31 -2.88 -17.30 -11.99
N ARG A 32 -1.94 -17.40 -12.93
CA ARG A 32 -1.91 -18.50 -13.90
C ARG A 32 -1.63 -19.87 -13.27
N ARG A 33 -0.72 -19.88 -12.28
CA ARG A 33 -0.33 -21.13 -11.62
C ARG A 33 -1.40 -21.65 -10.65
N HIS A 34 -2.13 -20.76 -10.01
CA HIS A 34 -3.05 -21.09 -8.92
C HIS A 34 -4.52 -20.78 -9.24
N ASP A 35 -4.82 -20.36 -10.45
CA ASP A 35 -6.17 -19.98 -10.92
C ASP A 35 -6.88 -18.95 -10.01
N VAL A 36 -6.10 -18.01 -9.47
CA VAL A 36 -6.59 -16.98 -8.54
C VAL A 36 -7.14 -15.80 -9.31
N PRO A 37 -8.36 -15.29 -9.02
CA PRO A 37 -8.91 -14.12 -9.68
C PRO A 37 -8.10 -12.86 -9.35
N VAL A 38 -7.86 -12.03 -10.39
CA VAL A 38 -7.17 -10.74 -10.29
C VAL A 38 -8.17 -9.63 -10.51
N TYR A 39 -8.29 -8.75 -9.53
CA TYR A 39 -9.13 -7.57 -9.58
C TYR A 39 -8.28 -6.34 -9.90
N ALA A 40 -8.60 -5.65 -10.97
CA ALA A 40 -7.96 -4.40 -11.38
C ALA A 40 -8.95 -3.53 -12.15
N THR A 41 -8.74 -2.22 -12.17
CA THR A 41 -9.51 -1.34 -13.04
C THR A 41 -9.17 -1.59 -14.52
N GLU A 42 -10.03 -1.16 -15.42
CA GLU A 42 -9.78 -1.28 -16.87
C GLU A 42 -8.49 -0.56 -17.29
N LYS A 43 -8.23 0.61 -16.70
CA LYS A 43 -7.01 1.38 -17.00
C LYS A 43 -5.76 0.65 -16.49
N VAL A 44 -5.79 0.17 -15.26
CA VAL A 44 -4.69 -0.61 -14.69
C VAL A 44 -4.43 -1.87 -15.52
N ARG A 45 -5.49 -2.57 -15.94
CA ARG A 45 -5.37 -3.74 -16.82
C ARG A 45 -4.71 -3.41 -18.16
N ALA A 46 -5.14 -2.31 -18.77
CA ALA A 46 -4.59 -1.86 -20.06
C ALA A 46 -3.11 -1.51 -19.96
N ASP A 47 -2.73 -0.73 -18.95
CA ASP A 47 -1.33 -0.31 -18.73
C ASP A 47 -0.41 -1.47 -18.36
N TRP A 48 -0.93 -2.41 -17.56
CA TRP A 48 -0.20 -3.62 -17.22
C TRP A 48 -0.01 -4.56 -18.40
N GLY A 49 -0.76 -4.35 -19.50
CA GLY A 49 -0.78 -5.26 -20.64
C GLY A 49 -1.33 -6.65 -20.26
N ALA A 50 -2.29 -6.69 -19.36
CA ALA A 50 -2.79 -7.92 -18.74
C ALA A 50 -4.02 -8.50 -19.51
N ALA A 51 -4.10 -8.29 -20.81
CA ALA A 51 -5.19 -8.83 -21.64
C ALA A 51 -5.26 -10.37 -21.62
N ASP A 52 -4.14 -11.02 -21.33
CA ASP A 52 -3.96 -12.47 -21.31
C ASP A 52 -4.18 -13.11 -19.92
N ILE A 53 -4.64 -12.37 -18.93
CA ILE A 53 -4.98 -12.92 -17.60
C ILE A 53 -6.42 -13.47 -17.65
N PRO A 54 -6.62 -14.80 -17.62
CA PRO A 54 -7.96 -15.38 -17.83
C PRO A 54 -8.90 -15.14 -16.65
N THR A 55 -8.34 -14.96 -15.47
CA THR A 55 -9.06 -14.79 -14.20
C THR A 55 -9.29 -13.32 -13.81
N TRP A 56 -9.06 -12.39 -14.73
CA TRP A 56 -9.31 -10.97 -14.47
C TRP A 56 -10.78 -10.66 -14.18
N ARG A 57 -10.99 -9.79 -13.20
CA ARG A 57 -12.30 -9.25 -12.82
C ARG A 57 -12.23 -7.73 -12.79
N PRO A 58 -13.23 -7.02 -13.34
CA PRO A 58 -13.23 -5.56 -13.35
C PRO A 58 -13.44 -5.00 -11.95
N LEU A 59 -12.56 -4.06 -11.56
CA LEU A 59 -12.69 -3.24 -10.38
C LEU A 59 -13.21 -1.86 -10.81
N ARG A 60 -14.29 -1.38 -10.19
CA ARG A 60 -14.87 -0.07 -10.46
C ARG A 60 -14.84 0.79 -9.21
N THR A 61 -14.27 1.98 -9.32
CA THR A 61 -14.05 2.88 -8.18
C THR A 61 -15.31 3.50 -7.58
N ASN A 62 -16.42 3.42 -8.28
CA ASN A 62 -17.73 3.92 -7.82
C ASN A 62 -18.65 2.82 -7.26
N GLN A 63 -18.12 1.62 -7.05
CA GLN A 63 -18.87 0.46 -6.58
C GLN A 63 -18.09 -0.29 -5.50
N SER A 64 -18.83 -0.94 -4.60
CA SER A 64 -18.26 -1.94 -3.70
C SER A 64 -18.14 -3.30 -4.38
N HIS A 65 -17.15 -4.07 -3.98
CA HIS A 65 -16.87 -5.39 -4.53
C HIS A 65 -16.75 -6.43 -3.41
N ASN A 66 -17.68 -7.38 -3.37
CA ASN A 66 -17.63 -8.49 -2.42
C ASN A 66 -16.70 -9.59 -2.92
N VAL A 67 -15.65 -9.86 -2.18
CA VAL A 67 -14.66 -10.89 -2.50
C VAL A 67 -14.37 -11.73 -1.26
N SER A 68 -14.76 -12.98 -1.29
CA SER A 68 -14.50 -13.95 -0.22
C SER A 68 -14.91 -13.51 1.19
N GLY A 69 -16.05 -12.81 1.30
CA GLY A 69 -16.58 -12.34 2.58
C GLY A 69 -16.06 -10.98 3.03
N LEU A 70 -15.22 -10.33 2.23
CA LEU A 70 -14.78 -8.96 2.44
C LEU A 70 -15.45 -8.03 1.43
N CYS A 71 -15.80 -6.81 1.87
CA CYS A 71 -16.34 -5.79 0.98
C CYS A 71 -15.28 -4.71 0.73
N PHE A 72 -14.80 -4.62 -0.52
CA PHE A 72 -13.79 -3.67 -0.96
C PHE A 72 -14.44 -2.44 -1.57
N HIS A 73 -14.04 -1.26 -1.10
CA HIS A 73 -14.41 0.04 -1.64
C HIS A 73 -13.16 0.69 -2.22
N PRO A 74 -12.93 0.61 -3.54
CA PRO A 74 -11.79 1.25 -4.17
C PRO A 74 -11.98 2.76 -4.23
N ILE A 75 -10.90 3.49 -3.93
CA ILE A 75 -10.83 4.95 -3.87
C ILE A 75 -9.71 5.39 -4.81
N THR A 76 -10.00 6.23 -5.79
CA THR A 76 -8.96 6.76 -6.67
C THR A 76 -8.08 7.75 -5.91
N ILE A 77 -6.76 7.56 -6.01
CA ILE A 77 -5.76 8.41 -5.37
C ILE A 77 -4.76 8.95 -6.39
N PRO A 78 -4.17 10.15 -6.14
CA PRO A 78 -3.17 10.71 -7.02
C PRO A 78 -1.84 9.95 -6.91
N HIS A 79 -1.36 9.45 -8.05
CA HIS A 79 -0.03 8.87 -8.22
C HIS A 79 0.45 9.04 -9.65
N ASP A 80 1.72 8.74 -9.94
CA ASP A 80 2.33 8.87 -11.28
C ASP A 80 2.05 7.69 -12.22
N ALA A 81 0.98 6.96 -11.95
CA ALA A 81 0.38 5.97 -12.85
C ALA A 81 -0.88 6.55 -13.55
N SER A 82 -1.40 5.86 -14.55
CA SER A 82 -2.64 6.26 -15.24
C SER A 82 -3.86 6.22 -14.32
N GLU A 83 -3.86 5.28 -13.41
CA GLU A 83 -4.84 5.15 -12.32
C GLU A 83 -4.21 4.39 -11.15
N THR A 84 -4.43 4.90 -9.95
CA THR A 84 -4.06 4.23 -8.69
C THR A 84 -5.25 4.21 -7.77
N VAL A 85 -5.50 3.07 -7.13
CA VAL A 85 -6.59 2.91 -6.17
C VAL A 85 -6.06 2.52 -4.79
N ALA A 86 -6.60 3.16 -3.77
CA ALA A 86 -6.57 2.72 -2.39
C ALA A 86 -7.84 1.91 -2.10
N PHE A 87 -7.91 1.27 -0.95
CA PHE A 87 -9.06 0.47 -0.54
C PHE A 87 -9.50 0.82 0.89
N ARG A 88 -10.80 0.98 1.09
CA ARG A 88 -11.44 0.74 2.37
C ARG A 88 -12.04 -0.66 2.30
N ILE A 89 -11.76 -1.50 3.28
CA ILE A 89 -12.13 -2.91 3.29
C ILE A 89 -12.96 -3.17 4.54
N GLU A 90 -14.23 -3.52 4.34
CA GLU A 90 -15.11 -3.93 5.44
C GLU A 90 -14.89 -5.41 5.75
N THR A 91 -14.72 -5.69 7.02
CA THR A 91 -14.60 -7.03 7.59
C THR A 91 -15.59 -7.19 8.74
N LEU A 92 -15.78 -8.41 9.24
CA LEU A 92 -16.60 -8.65 10.43
C LEU A 92 -16.04 -8.00 11.70
N GLU A 93 -14.72 -7.76 11.72
CA GLU A 93 -13.99 -7.26 12.89
C GLU A 93 -13.73 -5.73 12.83
N GLY A 94 -14.24 -5.07 11.80
CA GLY A 94 -14.07 -3.65 11.57
C GLY A 94 -13.47 -3.35 10.21
N GLU A 95 -13.14 -2.10 9.98
CA GLU A 95 -12.71 -1.62 8.69
C GLU A 95 -11.19 -1.43 8.61
N ILE A 96 -10.65 -1.70 7.43
CA ILE A 96 -9.23 -1.55 7.12
C ILE A 96 -9.09 -0.53 5.98
N GLY A 97 -8.27 0.48 6.19
CA GLY A 97 -7.80 1.36 5.13
C GLY A 97 -6.46 0.86 4.59
N PHE A 98 -6.34 0.73 3.29
CA PHE A 98 -5.11 0.34 2.60
C PHE A 98 -4.77 1.35 1.52
N ALA A 99 -3.62 2.02 1.64
CA ALA A 99 -3.12 2.94 0.63
C ALA A 99 -1.60 2.97 0.61
N THR A 100 -1.03 2.65 -0.51
CA THR A 100 0.37 2.88 -0.88
C THR A 100 0.42 3.70 -2.16
N ASP A 101 1.57 4.28 -2.45
CA ASP A 101 1.75 5.11 -3.64
C ASP A 101 0.80 6.31 -3.65
N ILE A 102 0.87 7.05 -2.55
CA ILE A 102 0.01 8.18 -2.27
C ILE A 102 0.75 9.47 -2.60
N GLY A 103 0.43 10.11 -3.71
CA GLY A 103 1.00 11.42 -4.01
C GLY A 103 0.51 12.52 -3.06
N SER A 104 -0.73 12.43 -2.61
CA SER A 104 -1.30 13.35 -1.61
C SER A 104 -2.54 12.76 -0.93
N MET A 105 -2.75 13.10 0.35
CA MET A 105 -3.95 12.76 1.10
C MET A 105 -5.12 13.61 0.61
N THR A 106 -6.00 13.03 -0.22
CA THR A 106 -7.21 13.69 -0.69
C THR A 106 -8.28 13.75 0.41
N SER A 107 -9.21 14.70 0.34
CA SER A 107 -10.33 14.76 1.28
C SER A 107 -11.16 13.48 1.27
N GLU A 108 -11.39 12.89 0.10
CA GLU A 108 -12.11 11.61 0.00
C GLU A 108 -11.36 10.48 0.74
N LEU A 109 -10.04 10.35 0.56
CA LEU A 109 -9.24 9.34 1.25
C LEU A 109 -9.29 9.55 2.77
N VAL A 110 -9.14 10.81 3.21
CA VAL A 110 -9.23 11.18 4.63
C VAL A 110 -10.58 10.79 5.22
N ASP A 111 -11.69 11.13 4.55
CA ASP A 111 -13.03 10.84 5.04
C ASP A 111 -13.28 9.33 5.11
N ARG A 112 -12.83 8.57 4.10
CA ARG A 112 -12.98 7.10 4.06
C ARG A 112 -12.14 6.38 5.12
N PHE A 113 -10.98 6.94 5.49
CA PHE A 113 -10.07 6.32 6.47
C PHE A 113 -10.42 6.65 7.91
N ARG A 114 -11.29 7.61 8.13
CA ARG A 114 -11.66 8.08 9.48
C ARG A 114 -12.34 7.01 10.33
N GLU A 115 -13.09 6.10 9.73
CA GLU A 115 -13.83 5.03 10.41
C GLU A 115 -13.05 3.71 10.50
N CYS A 116 -11.89 3.63 9.87
CA CYS A 116 -11.07 2.41 9.86
C CYS A 116 -10.45 2.15 11.23
N ARG A 117 -10.37 0.88 11.60
CA ARG A 117 -9.69 0.41 12.83
C ARG A 117 -8.21 0.17 12.61
N LEU A 118 -7.84 -0.22 11.40
CA LEU A 118 -6.47 -0.45 10.95
C LEU A 118 -6.22 0.37 9.69
N LEU A 119 -5.10 1.07 9.64
CA LEU A 119 -4.61 1.72 8.43
C LEU A 119 -3.27 1.12 8.03
N VAL A 120 -3.21 0.58 6.82
CA VAL A 120 -1.97 0.30 6.10
C VAL A 120 -1.72 1.49 5.19
N VAL A 121 -0.75 2.30 5.52
CA VAL A 121 -0.56 3.60 4.87
C VAL A 121 0.90 3.83 4.52
N GLU A 122 1.12 4.49 3.39
CA GLU A 122 2.45 4.84 2.95
C GLU A 122 3.15 5.79 3.92
N SER A 123 4.44 5.51 4.19
CA SER A 123 5.40 6.39 4.85
C SER A 123 6.72 6.28 4.07
N ASN A 124 6.73 6.89 2.86
CA ASN A 124 7.76 6.54 1.87
C ASN A 124 9.11 7.16 2.20
N TYR A 125 9.16 8.46 2.48
CA TYR A 125 10.43 9.15 2.64
C TYR A 125 10.41 10.18 3.79
N ALA A 126 11.58 10.42 4.38
CA ALA A 126 11.84 11.59 5.21
C ALA A 126 12.25 12.76 4.30
N THR A 127 11.62 13.92 4.47
CA THR A 127 11.85 15.11 3.61
C THR A 127 13.33 15.49 3.54
N GLU A 128 14.05 15.46 4.66
CA GLU A 128 15.46 15.79 4.71
C GLU A 128 16.35 14.76 3.98
N LEU A 129 16.02 13.47 4.08
CA LEU A 129 16.75 12.44 3.35
C LEU A 129 16.51 12.56 1.84
N LEU A 130 15.28 12.84 1.40
CA LEU A 130 15.01 13.07 -0.01
C LEU A 130 15.76 14.29 -0.54
N ARG A 131 15.91 15.36 0.27
CA ARG A 131 16.63 16.58 -0.12
C ARG A 131 18.11 16.32 -0.44
N VAL A 132 18.75 15.43 0.32
CA VAL A 132 20.18 15.07 0.16
C VAL A 132 20.38 13.75 -0.60
N SER A 133 19.32 13.19 -1.15
CA SER A 133 19.33 11.92 -1.88
C SER A 133 20.32 11.92 -3.06
N PRO A 134 20.91 10.76 -3.39
CA PRO A 134 21.77 10.60 -4.57
C PRO A 134 21.02 10.73 -5.90
N TYR A 135 19.69 10.72 -5.87
CA TYR A 135 18.88 10.89 -7.09
C TYR A 135 19.03 12.28 -7.71
N ASP A 136 18.89 12.36 -9.02
CA ASP A 136 18.88 13.63 -9.73
C ASP A 136 17.68 14.50 -9.30
N ARG A 137 17.73 15.79 -9.69
CA ARG A 137 16.71 16.78 -9.31
C ARG A 137 15.31 16.40 -9.81
N SER A 138 15.21 15.84 -11.01
CA SER A 138 13.92 15.46 -11.62
C SER A 138 13.28 14.30 -10.87
N THR A 139 14.06 13.29 -10.53
CA THR A 139 13.60 12.14 -9.72
C THR A 139 13.18 12.55 -8.32
N ARG A 140 13.94 13.41 -7.63
CA ARG A 140 13.53 13.95 -6.33
C ARG A 140 12.25 14.76 -6.41
N ALA A 141 12.09 15.59 -7.44
CA ALA A 141 10.87 16.37 -7.66
C ALA A 141 9.66 15.49 -7.96
N ARG A 142 9.86 14.38 -8.69
CA ARG A 142 8.82 13.38 -8.95
C ARG A 142 8.40 12.69 -7.66
N ILE A 143 9.35 12.19 -6.87
CA ILE A 143 9.07 11.51 -5.59
C ILE A 143 8.31 12.43 -4.63
N GLY A 144 8.78 13.66 -4.43
CA GLY A 144 8.16 14.62 -3.50
C GLY A 144 7.00 15.42 -4.08
N GLY A 145 6.57 15.14 -5.31
CA GLY A 145 5.48 15.83 -5.99
C GLY A 145 4.09 15.38 -5.55
N ALA A 146 3.06 16.15 -5.89
CA ALA A 146 1.66 15.85 -5.55
C ALA A 146 1.11 14.54 -6.15
N ARG A 147 1.85 13.92 -7.07
CA ARG A 147 1.58 12.60 -7.65
C ARG A 147 2.73 11.62 -7.42
N GLY A 148 3.66 11.93 -6.52
CA GLY A 148 4.74 11.06 -6.14
C GLY A 148 4.36 10.15 -4.98
N HIS A 149 5.03 10.32 -3.85
CA HIS A 149 4.83 9.49 -2.65
C HIS A 149 4.58 10.35 -1.41
N LEU A 150 4.02 9.73 -0.37
CA LEU A 150 3.72 10.37 0.89
C LEU A 150 4.95 10.41 1.80
N SER A 151 5.35 11.60 2.25
CA SER A 151 6.43 11.72 3.23
C SER A 151 5.98 11.35 4.64
N ASN A 152 6.94 11.04 5.52
CA ASN A 152 6.70 10.80 6.95
C ASN A 152 5.99 12.02 7.58
N GLU A 153 6.39 13.23 7.19
CA GLU A 153 5.83 14.49 7.72
C GLU A 153 4.40 14.75 7.23
N ALA A 154 4.09 14.38 5.97
CA ALA A 154 2.73 14.48 5.43
C ALA A 154 1.79 13.48 6.12
N LEU A 155 2.25 12.24 6.36
CA LEU A 155 1.54 11.28 7.18
C LEU A 155 1.35 11.78 8.62
N ALA A 156 2.40 12.34 9.23
CA ALA A 156 2.31 12.92 10.57
C ALA A 156 1.30 14.07 10.65
N LYS A 157 1.19 14.87 9.59
CA LYS A 157 0.15 15.91 9.50
C LYS A 157 -1.25 15.28 9.45
N PHE A 158 -1.46 14.25 8.63
CA PHE A 158 -2.74 13.54 8.59
C PHE A 158 -3.10 12.96 9.97
N ILE A 159 -2.14 12.36 10.68
CA ILE A 159 -2.36 11.82 12.02
C ILE A 159 -2.83 12.90 13.00
N ARG A 160 -2.17 14.05 13.02
CA ARG A 160 -2.54 15.15 13.93
C ARG A 160 -3.89 15.73 13.64
N ASP A 161 -4.21 15.92 12.37
CA ASP A 161 -5.35 16.74 11.95
C ASP A 161 -6.62 15.91 11.68
N HIS A 162 -6.47 14.63 11.31
CA HIS A 162 -7.56 13.87 10.71
C HIS A 162 -7.70 12.42 11.18
N LEU A 163 -6.76 11.88 12.00
CA LEU A 163 -6.84 10.49 12.42
C LEU A 163 -8.14 10.21 13.17
N GLY A 164 -8.89 9.22 12.69
CA GLY A 164 -10.16 8.83 13.29
C GLY A 164 -10.01 8.22 14.69
N GLN A 165 -11.03 8.36 15.52
CA GLN A 165 -11.02 7.84 16.89
C GLN A 165 -11.07 6.31 16.95
N GLU A 166 -11.57 5.67 15.89
CA GLU A 166 -11.65 4.21 15.79
C GLU A 166 -10.32 3.54 15.45
N VAL A 167 -9.33 4.29 14.93
CA VAL A 167 -8.04 3.72 14.56
C VAL A 167 -7.33 3.16 15.80
N ARG A 168 -6.90 1.90 15.71
CA ARG A 168 -6.17 1.17 16.76
C ARG A 168 -4.76 0.79 16.34
N CYS A 169 -4.50 0.74 15.03
CA CYS A 169 -3.17 0.41 14.52
C CYS A 169 -2.88 1.15 13.21
N LEU A 170 -1.65 1.62 13.09
CA LEU A 170 -1.05 2.13 11.86
C LEU A 170 0.06 1.18 11.44
N ILE A 171 -0.03 0.63 10.22
CA ILE A 171 1.05 -0.10 9.58
C ILE A 171 1.69 0.85 8.57
N LEU A 172 2.90 1.30 8.87
CA LEU A 172 3.71 2.13 7.98
C LEU A 172 4.28 1.23 6.89
N ALA A 173 3.92 1.47 5.66
CA ALA A 173 4.28 0.62 4.52
C ALA A 173 4.97 1.44 3.42
N HIS A 174 5.51 0.73 2.44
CA HIS A 174 6.11 1.30 1.23
C HIS A 174 7.23 2.31 1.52
N LEU A 175 8.12 1.97 2.48
CA LEU A 175 9.27 2.79 2.86
C LEU A 175 10.35 2.73 1.78
N SER A 176 10.86 3.89 1.38
CA SER A 176 12.01 3.98 0.47
C SER A 176 13.28 3.48 1.14
N ARG A 177 14.01 2.59 0.47
CA ARG A 177 15.32 2.11 0.95
C ARG A 177 16.42 3.17 0.89
N VAL A 178 16.23 4.23 0.10
CA VAL A 178 17.22 5.29 -0.12
C VAL A 178 16.88 6.55 0.65
N ASN A 179 15.60 6.89 0.72
CA ASN A 179 15.14 8.17 1.24
C ASN A 179 14.41 8.04 2.58
N ASN A 180 14.49 6.87 3.22
CA ASN A 180 13.90 6.68 4.53
C ASN A 180 14.75 5.75 5.42
N VAL A 181 14.46 5.78 6.69
CA VAL A 181 14.94 4.83 7.70
C VAL A 181 13.73 4.42 8.54
N PRO A 182 13.51 3.13 8.78
CA PRO A 182 12.34 2.63 9.52
C PRO A 182 12.13 3.33 10.87
N GLU A 183 13.22 3.59 11.59
CA GLU A 183 13.21 4.25 12.90
C GLU A 183 12.74 5.71 12.80
N ILE A 184 13.10 6.42 11.71
CA ILE A 184 12.64 7.80 11.47
C ILE A 184 11.15 7.80 11.17
N ALA A 185 10.67 6.90 10.31
CA ALA A 185 9.25 6.77 10.01
C ALA A 185 8.43 6.47 11.27
N GLU A 186 8.87 5.49 12.07
CA GLU A 186 8.22 5.13 13.33
C GLU A 186 8.21 6.29 14.33
N MET A 187 9.35 6.93 14.55
CA MET A 187 9.49 8.06 15.49
C MET A 187 8.56 9.22 15.08
N THR A 188 8.59 9.62 13.81
CA THR A 188 7.74 10.70 13.29
C THR A 188 6.25 10.40 13.48
N CYS A 189 5.84 9.14 13.22
CA CYS A 189 4.47 8.68 13.44
C CYS A 189 4.09 8.74 14.94
N ARG A 190 4.93 8.21 15.84
CA ARG A 190 4.67 8.19 17.28
C ARG A 190 4.63 9.59 17.89
N GLU A 191 5.47 10.51 17.45
CA GLU A 191 5.43 11.92 17.85
C GLU A 191 4.12 12.58 17.45
N ALA A 192 3.63 12.32 16.21
CA ALA A 192 2.35 12.82 15.75
C ALA A 192 1.17 12.27 16.58
N LEU A 193 1.18 10.97 16.89
CA LEU A 193 0.19 10.32 17.74
C LEU A 193 0.22 10.91 19.16
N ALA A 194 1.40 11.13 19.73
CA ALA A 194 1.53 11.73 21.04
C ALA A 194 0.99 13.17 21.08
N ALA A 195 1.27 13.96 20.05
CA ALA A 195 0.79 15.34 19.90
C ALA A 195 -0.74 15.43 19.74
N SER A 196 -1.37 14.41 19.15
CA SER A 196 -2.84 14.32 19.02
C SER A 196 -3.53 13.58 20.18
N GLY A 197 -2.78 13.19 21.22
CA GLY A 197 -3.32 12.47 22.39
C GLY A 197 -3.63 10.98 22.11
N ARG A 198 -3.18 10.42 20.97
CA ARG A 198 -3.49 9.07 20.50
C ARG A 198 -2.36 8.07 20.76
N LYS A 199 -1.81 8.09 21.98
CA LYS A 199 -0.79 7.13 22.42
C LYS A 199 -1.30 5.68 22.51
N ASP A 200 -2.62 5.49 22.43
CA ASP A 200 -3.32 4.22 22.39
C ASP A 200 -3.16 3.49 21.06
N VAL A 201 -2.79 4.19 20.00
CA VAL A 201 -2.65 3.62 18.66
C VAL A 201 -1.32 2.88 18.52
N GLU A 202 -1.41 1.64 18.09
CA GLU A 202 -0.26 0.79 17.82
C GLU A 202 0.42 1.19 16.51
N VAL A 203 1.75 1.17 16.46
CA VAL A 203 2.53 1.44 15.25
C VAL A 203 3.34 0.21 14.89
N VAL A 204 3.22 -0.22 13.64
CA VAL A 204 3.98 -1.33 13.04
C VAL A 204 4.68 -0.81 11.80
N VAL A 205 5.97 -1.08 11.64
CA VAL A 205 6.69 -0.78 10.40
C VAL A 205 6.78 -2.06 9.55
N ALA A 206 6.26 -2.00 8.33
CA ALA A 206 6.34 -3.09 7.37
C ALA A 206 7.57 -2.91 6.49
N LEU A 207 8.57 -3.75 6.71
CA LEU A 207 9.79 -3.76 5.90
C LEU A 207 9.59 -4.57 4.61
N GLN A 208 10.34 -4.24 3.57
CA GLN A 208 10.24 -4.92 2.27
C GLN A 208 10.76 -6.37 2.33
N ASP A 209 11.78 -6.64 3.13
CA ASP A 209 12.51 -7.92 3.13
C ASP A 209 12.12 -8.86 4.27
N SER A 210 11.19 -8.44 5.13
CA SER A 210 10.78 -9.24 6.27
C SER A 210 9.27 -9.14 6.52
N ARG A 211 8.74 -10.20 7.09
CA ARG A 211 7.34 -10.19 7.49
C ARG A 211 7.11 -9.21 8.65
N ALA A 212 6.15 -8.32 8.49
CA ALA A 212 5.66 -7.52 9.61
C ALA A 212 4.91 -8.42 10.62
N ARG A 213 4.75 -7.92 11.83
CA ARG A 213 3.95 -8.59 12.85
C ARG A 213 2.50 -8.74 12.39
N THR A 214 1.91 -9.88 12.67
CA THR A 214 0.47 -10.09 12.43
C THR A 214 -0.34 -9.21 13.39
N VAL A 215 -1.32 -8.51 12.85
CA VAL A 215 -2.28 -7.70 13.60
C VAL A 215 -3.64 -8.42 13.58
N ASP A 216 -4.22 -8.63 14.75
CA ASP A 216 -5.53 -9.28 14.91
C ASP A 216 -6.57 -8.21 15.28
N LEU A 217 -7.50 -7.90 14.35
CA LEU A 217 -8.52 -6.89 14.57
C LEU A 217 -9.51 -7.30 15.69
N ALA A 218 -9.73 -8.59 15.88
CA ALA A 218 -10.62 -9.11 16.92
C ALA A 218 -10.07 -8.90 18.34
N ALA A 219 -8.75 -8.68 18.48
CA ALA A 219 -8.12 -8.45 19.78
C ALA A 219 -8.51 -7.11 20.41
N TRP A 220 -9.08 -6.17 19.66
CA TRP A 220 -9.47 -4.86 20.18
C TRP A 220 -10.94 -4.81 20.58
N PRO A 221 -11.33 -4.02 21.62
CA PRO A 221 -12.70 -3.87 22.05
C PRO A 221 -13.61 -3.45 20.89
N GLY A 222 -14.79 -4.08 20.81
CA GLY A 222 -15.79 -3.85 19.73
C GLY A 222 -15.62 -4.74 18.51
N GLY A 223 -14.62 -5.62 18.45
CA GLY A 223 -14.56 -6.72 17.49
C GLY A 223 -15.59 -7.80 17.84
N SER A 224 -16.17 -8.43 16.81
CA SER A 224 -17.26 -9.41 16.99
C SER A 224 -16.82 -10.78 17.53
N GLY A 225 -15.54 -10.97 17.81
CA GLY A 225 -15.01 -12.23 18.37
C GLY A 225 -15.11 -13.44 17.43
N GLY A 226 -15.35 -13.21 16.14
CA GLY A 226 -15.51 -14.27 15.14
C GLY A 226 -14.17 -14.87 14.68
N VAL A 227 -14.20 -16.16 14.34
CA VAL A 227 -13.01 -16.98 14.02
C VAL A 227 -12.42 -16.72 12.62
N ASN A 228 -12.91 -15.74 11.88
CA ASN A 228 -12.42 -15.42 10.53
C ASN A 228 -11.20 -14.49 10.58
N ARG A 229 -10.01 -15.07 10.68
CA ARG A 229 -8.76 -14.31 10.51
C ARG A 229 -8.59 -13.93 9.05
N VAL A 230 -8.66 -12.63 8.76
CA VAL A 230 -8.32 -12.09 7.45
C VAL A 230 -6.87 -11.67 7.46
N GLN A 231 -6.09 -12.19 6.53
CA GLN A 231 -4.71 -11.80 6.33
C GLN A 231 -4.60 -10.98 5.04
N ILE A 232 -4.17 -9.74 5.16
CA ILE A 232 -3.81 -8.89 4.03
C ILE A 232 -2.31 -9.04 3.81
N GLY A 233 -1.93 -9.61 2.68
CA GLY A 233 -0.54 -9.63 2.24
C GLY A 233 -0.16 -8.28 1.64
N LEU A 234 0.89 -7.66 2.19
CA LEU A 234 1.52 -6.51 1.53
C LEU A 234 2.33 -6.99 0.34
N PRO A 235 2.45 -6.21 -0.76
CA PRO A 235 3.31 -6.58 -1.87
C PRO A 235 4.76 -6.67 -1.37
N PHE A 236 5.36 -7.85 -1.52
CA PHE A 236 6.79 -8.03 -1.28
C PHE A 236 7.52 -7.67 -2.56
N ASP A 237 8.45 -6.74 -2.47
CA ASP A 237 9.45 -6.55 -3.53
C ASP A 237 10.33 -7.80 -3.56
N ILE A 238 10.15 -8.62 -4.59
CA ILE A 238 11.10 -9.68 -4.89
C ILE A 238 12.31 -8.96 -5.48
N SER A 239 13.28 -8.69 -4.61
CA SER A 239 14.61 -8.11 -4.88
C SER A 239 14.90 -7.80 -6.35
N ALA A 240 15.04 -6.54 -6.67
CA ALA A 240 15.74 -6.12 -7.88
C ALA A 240 17.17 -6.67 -7.80
N THR A 241 17.42 -7.83 -8.40
CA THR A 241 18.73 -8.11 -8.95
C THR A 241 18.96 -7.03 -9.99
N GLU A 242 19.93 -6.16 -9.75
CA GLU A 242 20.41 -5.19 -10.71
C GLU A 242 20.66 -5.90 -12.05
N GLY A 243 19.76 -5.72 -13.01
CA GLY A 243 20.01 -6.06 -14.39
C GLY A 243 21.03 -5.05 -14.94
N PRO A 244 21.97 -5.48 -15.79
CA PRO A 244 22.98 -4.60 -16.33
C PRO A 244 22.32 -3.44 -17.07
N ALA A 245 22.88 -2.25 -16.86
CA ALA A 245 22.51 -1.02 -17.55
C ALA A 245 22.38 -1.30 -19.07
N ILE A 246 21.19 -1.08 -19.60
CA ILE A 246 20.98 -1.12 -21.06
C ILE A 246 21.74 0.08 -21.61
N SER A 247 22.90 -0.17 -22.23
CA SER A 247 23.62 0.81 -23.00
C SER A 247 22.76 1.26 -24.18
N ASP A 248 22.52 2.56 -24.27
CA ASP A 248 21.86 3.22 -25.41
C ASP A 248 22.68 2.94 -26.70
N PRO A 249 22.07 2.34 -27.75
CA PRO A 249 22.78 2.03 -28.98
C PRO A 249 22.97 3.24 -29.93
N ARG A 250 22.90 4.47 -29.44
CA ARG A 250 23.05 5.70 -30.23
C ARG A 250 24.25 6.57 -29.85
N SER A 251 25.44 5.98 -29.69
CA SER A 251 26.69 6.75 -29.76
C SER A 251 27.73 6.04 -30.61
N THR A 252 27.46 6.01 -31.89
CA THR A 252 28.52 5.83 -32.91
C THR A 252 28.27 6.88 -33.98
N THR A 253 28.99 7.98 -33.93
CA THR A 253 29.57 8.60 -35.15
C THR A 253 30.54 9.73 -34.79
N LEU A 254 31.81 9.54 -35.17
CA LEU A 254 32.92 10.43 -35.42
C LEU A 254 33.56 11.14 -34.23
#